data_ae06545781ca4a78f0dd057f253470ec
#
_entry.id   ae06545781ca4a78f0dd057f253470ec
#
_cell.length_a   1.000
_cell.length_b   1.000
_cell.length_c   1.000
_cell.angle_alpha   90.00
_cell.angle_beta   90.00
_cell.angle_gamma   90.00
#
_symmetry.space_group_name_H-M   'P 1'
#
loop_
_entity.id
_entity.type
_entity.pdbx_description
1 polymer ?
#
loop_
_entity_poly.entity_id
_entity_poly.type
_entity_poly.pdbx_seq_one_letter_code
_entity_poly.pdbx_strand_id
1 'polypeptide(L)'
;ITIAQTPCPQVIPALREWKGAKGTLSLPVQGNIVINPVDEAALASTASILVEDLKELMGWEYTITTGKAKKNDIYLSLAKPDEQLGKEGYVLAINNKVSIEAPTAQGVFWGTRTLLQMLHRQEAKLAKGTTRDWPEFPNRGYMLDVARKFFTLDYLKEQIKVLSFYKMNEFQIHLNDNGFPQFFDNDWNKT
;
A
#
# COMPACT_ATOMS: atom_id res chain seq x y z
N ILE A 1 3.05 17.93 -32.88
CA ILE A 1 2.53 18.38 -31.56
C ILE A 1 2.85 17.28 -30.61
N THR A 2 3.89 17.45 -29.79
CA THR A 2 4.24 16.50 -28.71
C THR A 2 3.15 16.61 -27.65
N ILE A 3 2.34 15.58 -27.51
CA ILE A 3 1.32 15.51 -26.45
C ILE A 3 2.06 15.38 -25.14
N ALA A 4 1.96 16.38 -24.27
CA ALA A 4 2.58 16.34 -22.96
C ALA A 4 2.02 15.15 -22.15
N GLN A 5 2.88 14.20 -21.83
CA GLN A 5 2.58 13.09 -20.95
C GLN A 5 2.51 13.60 -19.51
N THR A 6 1.68 12.98 -18.67
CA THR A 6 1.64 13.33 -17.25
C THR A 6 2.98 12.98 -16.59
N PRO A 7 3.49 13.86 -15.69
CA PRO A 7 4.72 13.60 -14.97
C PRO A 7 4.58 12.38 -14.06
N CYS A 8 5.71 11.77 -13.72
CA CYS A 8 5.73 10.65 -12.77
C CYS A 8 5.22 11.12 -11.40
N PRO A 9 4.25 10.44 -10.81
CA PRO A 9 3.78 10.75 -9.46
C PRO A 9 4.90 10.63 -8.43
N GLN A 10 4.93 11.57 -7.49
CA GLN A 10 5.89 11.54 -6.40
C GLN A 10 5.36 10.64 -5.27
N VAL A 11 5.95 9.47 -5.12
CA VAL A 11 5.66 8.49 -4.05
C VAL A 11 6.96 8.01 -3.41
N ILE A 12 6.89 7.41 -2.25
CA ILE A 12 8.04 6.88 -1.51
C ILE A 12 7.79 5.39 -1.20
N PRO A 13 8.68 4.49 -1.67
CA PRO A 13 9.79 4.69 -2.59
C PRO A 13 9.35 5.18 -3.98
N ALA A 14 10.26 5.82 -4.72
CA ALA A 14 9.97 6.27 -6.08
C ALA A 14 9.66 5.09 -7.01
N LEU A 15 8.75 5.30 -7.97
CA LEU A 15 8.37 4.28 -8.95
C LEU A 15 9.55 3.92 -9.86
N ARG A 16 9.68 2.64 -10.18
CA ARG A 16 10.70 2.14 -11.12
C ARG A 16 10.43 2.58 -12.55
N GLU A 17 9.21 2.43 -12.98
CA GLU A 17 8.79 2.77 -14.32
C GLU A 17 7.51 3.60 -14.26
N TRP A 18 7.42 4.62 -15.10
CA TRP A 18 6.19 5.37 -15.29
C TRP A 18 6.02 5.73 -16.75
N LYS A 19 4.88 5.33 -17.30
CA LYS A 19 4.44 5.71 -18.63
C LYS A 19 3.20 6.58 -18.50
N GLY A 20 3.40 7.90 -18.50
CA GLY A 20 2.32 8.87 -18.41
C GLY A 20 1.39 8.82 -19.61
N ALA A 21 0.11 9.10 -19.38
CA ALA A 21 -0.91 9.29 -20.40
C ALA A 21 -1.53 10.69 -20.26
N LYS A 22 -2.38 11.10 -21.22
CA LYS A 22 -3.02 12.42 -21.17
C LYS A 22 -4.18 12.46 -20.18
N GLY A 23 -4.20 13.47 -19.32
CA GLY A 23 -5.31 13.81 -18.43
C GLY A 23 -5.24 13.17 -17.06
N THR A 24 -6.28 13.34 -16.28
CA THR A 24 -6.43 12.88 -14.91
C THR A 24 -7.66 12.02 -14.73
N LEU A 25 -7.70 11.23 -13.66
CA LEU A 25 -8.86 10.53 -13.16
C LEU A 25 -9.18 11.05 -11.76
N SER A 26 -10.40 11.51 -11.54
CA SER A 26 -10.89 11.81 -10.19
C SER A 26 -11.75 10.65 -9.71
N LEU A 27 -11.37 10.05 -8.58
CA LEU A 27 -12.17 9.04 -7.93
C LEU A 27 -13.26 9.71 -7.06
N PRO A 28 -14.47 9.14 -6.99
CA PRO A 28 -15.53 9.67 -6.14
C PRO A 28 -15.25 9.36 -4.66
N VAL A 29 -15.85 10.13 -3.76
CA VAL A 29 -15.79 9.89 -2.31
C VAL A 29 -16.54 8.62 -1.89
N GLN A 30 -17.44 8.12 -2.72
CA GLN A 30 -18.12 6.83 -2.57
C GLN A 30 -17.94 6.02 -3.85
N GLY A 31 -17.49 4.78 -3.72
CA GLY A 31 -17.16 3.96 -4.89
C GLY A 31 -17.02 2.48 -4.58
N ASN A 32 -16.47 1.74 -5.54
CA ASN A 32 -16.29 0.30 -5.40
C ASN A 32 -14.82 -0.09 -5.54
N ILE A 33 -14.42 -1.05 -4.71
CA ILE A 33 -13.25 -1.89 -4.93
C ILE A 33 -13.77 -3.21 -5.52
N VAL A 34 -13.40 -3.47 -6.75
CA VAL A 34 -13.90 -4.62 -7.50
C VAL A 34 -12.78 -5.66 -7.59
N ILE A 35 -13.02 -6.85 -7.06
CA ILE A 35 -12.07 -7.96 -7.14
C ILE A 35 -12.44 -8.82 -8.36
N ASN A 36 -11.44 -9.27 -9.10
CA ASN A 36 -11.63 -10.30 -10.11
C ASN A 36 -12.22 -11.57 -9.45
N PRO A 37 -13.35 -12.13 -9.93
CA PRO A 37 -14.05 -13.22 -9.25
C PRO A 37 -13.18 -14.43 -8.91
N VAL A 38 -12.22 -14.77 -9.76
CA VAL A 38 -11.33 -15.94 -9.53
C VAL A 38 -10.27 -15.67 -8.45
N ASP A 39 -10.05 -14.40 -8.07
CA ASP A 39 -9.03 -13.95 -7.13
C ASP A 39 -9.63 -13.54 -5.78
N GLU A 40 -10.95 -13.65 -5.61
CA GLU A 40 -11.69 -13.12 -4.44
C GLU A 40 -11.08 -13.59 -3.11
N ALA A 41 -10.89 -14.89 -2.95
CA ALA A 41 -10.36 -15.44 -1.70
C ALA A 41 -8.94 -14.93 -1.38
N ALA A 42 -8.10 -14.73 -2.39
CA ALA A 42 -6.73 -14.27 -2.23
C ALA A 42 -6.63 -12.77 -1.94
N LEU A 43 -7.57 -11.96 -2.44
CA LEU A 43 -7.52 -10.51 -2.39
C LEU A 43 -8.50 -9.87 -1.39
N ALA A 44 -9.39 -10.64 -0.77
CA ALA A 44 -10.39 -10.13 0.17
C ALA A 44 -9.77 -9.30 1.31
N SER A 45 -8.70 -9.80 1.92
CA SER A 45 -7.98 -9.08 2.99
C SER A 45 -7.36 -7.77 2.50
N THR A 46 -6.71 -7.80 1.33
CA THR A 46 -6.14 -6.58 0.72
C THR A 46 -7.21 -5.54 0.42
N ALA A 47 -8.37 -5.97 -0.09
CA ALA A 47 -9.48 -5.07 -0.37
C ALA A 47 -10.07 -4.47 0.92
N SER A 48 -10.24 -5.28 1.97
CA SER A 48 -10.74 -4.81 3.28
C SER A 48 -9.83 -3.76 3.90
N ILE A 49 -8.51 -4.02 3.90
CA ILE A 49 -7.53 -3.05 4.38
C ILE A 49 -7.58 -1.75 3.56
N LEU A 50 -7.72 -1.84 2.23
CA LEU A 50 -7.83 -0.65 1.39
C LEU A 50 -9.09 0.17 1.70
N VAL A 51 -10.23 -0.48 1.99
CA VAL A 51 -11.47 0.22 2.44
C VAL A 51 -11.21 0.99 3.73
N GLU A 52 -10.60 0.34 4.72
CA GLU A 52 -10.27 0.95 6.01
C GLU A 52 -9.33 2.14 5.84
N ASP A 53 -8.28 1.99 5.03
CA ASP A 53 -7.31 3.05 4.77
C ASP A 53 -7.93 4.25 4.02
N LEU A 54 -8.78 4.02 3.02
CA LEU A 54 -9.48 5.09 2.32
C LEU A 54 -10.43 5.85 3.26
N LYS A 55 -11.08 5.14 4.18
CA LYS A 55 -11.93 5.76 5.20
C LYS A 55 -11.09 6.57 6.20
N GLU A 56 -10.00 6.02 6.70
CA GLU A 56 -9.15 6.66 7.70
C GLU A 56 -8.40 7.88 7.15
N LEU A 57 -7.77 7.74 5.97
CA LEU A 57 -6.92 8.78 5.40
C LEU A 57 -7.70 9.86 4.64
N MET A 58 -8.81 9.52 4.02
CA MET A 58 -9.53 10.39 3.09
C MET A 58 -10.99 10.67 3.52
N GLY A 59 -11.54 9.95 4.49
CA GLY A 59 -12.97 9.98 4.85
C GLY A 59 -13.86 9.39 3.76
N TRP A 60 -13.33 8.52 2.90
CA TRP A 60 -14.08 7.96 1.78
C TRP A 60 -14.76 6.64 2.14
N GLU A 61 -15.90 6.37 1.49
CA GLU A 61 -16.68 5.16 1.69
C GLU A 61 -16.66 4.29 0.44
N TYR A 62 -15.98 3.16 0.51
CA TYR A 62 -15.89 2.20 -0.58
C TYR A 62 -16.49 0.86 -0.19
N THR A 63 -17.14 0.21 -1.16
CA THR A 63 -17.74 -1.12 -1.00
C THR A 63 -16.96 -2.14 -1.81
N ILE A 64 -16.73 -3.32 -1.23
CA ILE A 64 -16.08 -4.44 -1.93
C ILE A 64 -17.14 -5.19 -2.73
N THR A 65 -16.85 -5.42 -3.99
CA THR A 65 -17.68 -6.23 -4.91
C THR A 65 -16.80 -7.13 -5.76
N THR A 66 -17.38 -8.11 -6.41
CA THR A 66 -16.71 -8.98 -7.39
C THR A 66 -17.31 -8.82 -8.78
N GLY A 67 -16.53 -8.97 -9.82
CA GLY A 67 -17.00 -8.92 -11.19
C GLY A 67 -16.24 -7.99 -12.12
N LYS A 68 -16.95 -7.33 -13.04
CA LYS A 68 -16.38 -6.40 -14.01
C LYS A 68 -16.38 -4.99 -13.44
N ALA A 69 -15.19 -4.42 -13.30
CA ALA A 69 -15.03 -3.04 -12.86
C ALA A 69 -15.53 -2.05 -13.92
N LYS A 70 -16.20 -0.99 -13.46
CA LYS A 70 -16.74 0.11 -14.25
C LYS A 70 -15.81 1.32 -14.19
N LYS A 71 -16.25 2.40 -14.81
CA LYS A 71 -15.57 3.70 -14.70
C LYS A 71 -15.52 4.15 -13.24
N ASN A 72 -14.38 4.69 -12.82
CA ASN A 72 -14.08 5.18 -11.46
C ASN A 72 -14.00 4.10 -10.37
N ASP A 73 -14.11 2.82 -10.70
CA ASP A 73 -13.84 1.75 -9.73
C ASP A 73 -12.33 1.57 -9.51
N ILE A 74 -11.97 0.93 -8.40
CA ILE A 74 -10.62 0.40 -8.13
C ILE A 74 -10.71 -1.11 -8.37
N TYR A 75 -9.96 -1.62 -9.33
CA TYR A 75 -9.96 -3.04 -9.71
C TYR A 75 -8.70 -3.74 -9.23
N LEU A 76 -8.89 -4.88 -8.58
CA LEU A 76 -7.81 -5.73 -8.05
C LEU A 76 -7.86 -7.10 -8.74
N SER A 77 -6.71 -7.58 -9.22
CA SER A 77 -6.59 -8.89 -9.85
C SER A 77 -5.19 -9.49 -9.67
N LEU A 78 -5.10 -10.81 -9.79
CA LEU A 78 -3.82 -11.51 -9.90
C LEU A 78 -3.44 -11.69 -11.36
N ALA A 79 -2.13 -11.59 -11.62
CA ALA A 79 -1.51 -11.81 -12.92
C ALA A 79 -0.77 -13.14 -12.97
N LYS A 80 -0.33 -13.51 -14.17
CA LYS A 80 0.64 -14.59 -14.33
C LYS A 80 1.96 -14.23 -13.69
N PRO A 81 2.78 -15.22 -13.28
CA PRO A 81 4.13 -14.98 -12.80
C PRO A 81 4.94 -14.11 -13.76
N ASP A 82 5.69 -13.17 -13.21
CA ASP A 82 6.59 -12.27 -13.93
C ASP A 82 7.89 -12.19 -13.12
N GLU A 83 9.00 -12.56 -13.72
CA GLU A 83 10.30 -12.65 -13.03
C GLU A 83 10.77 -11.29 -12.50
N GLN A 84 10.52 -10.21 -13.24
CA GLN A 84 10.92 -8.87 -12.82
C GLN A 84 10.09 -8.34 -11.65
N LEU A 85 8.79 -8.61 -11.66
CA LEU A 85 7.91 -8.22 -10.56
C LEU A 85 8.10 -9.10 -9.32
N GLY A 86 8.46 -10.36 -9.51
CA GLY A 86 8.66 -11.30 -8.42
C GLY A 86 7.41 -11.42 -7.52
N LYS A 87 7.63 -11.48 -6.21
CA LYS A 87 6.55 -11.63 -5.23
C LYS A 87 5.91 -10.30 -4.81
N GLU A 88 6.64 -9.19 -4.92
CA GLU A 88 6.22 -7.91 -4.35
C GLU A 88 5.95 -6.83 -5.40
N GLY A 89 6.34 -7.07 -6.65
CA GLY A 89 6.07 -6.13 -7.73
C GLY A 89 4.62 -6.17 -8.21
N TYR A 90 4.22 -5.10 -8.87
CA TYR A 90 2.85 -4.89 -9.37
C TYR A 90 2.84 -4.00 -10.60
N VAL A 91 1.72 -4.04 -11.31
CA VAL A 91 1.34 -3.06 -12.34
C VAL A 91 0.15 -2.26 -11.81
N LEU A 92 0.26 -0.94 -11.83
CA LEU A 92 -0.85 -0.04 -11.51
C LEU A 92 -1.14 0.83 -12.74
N ALA A 93 -2.35 0.73 -13.27
CA ALA A 93 -2.81 1.49 -14.43
C ALA A 93 -3.97 2.41 -14.05
N ILE A 94 -3.86 3.68 -14.43
CA ILE A 94 -4.85 4.73 -14.19
C ILE A 94 -5.34 5.24 -15.54
N ASN A 95 -6.57 4.86 -15.89
CA ASN A 95 -7.23 5.27 -17.14
C ASN A 95 -8.61 5.86 -16.85
N ASN A 96 -9.67 5.14 -17.17
CA ASN A 96 -11.05 5.45 -16.76
C ASN A 96 -11.42 4.82 -15.40
N LYS A 97 -10.57 3.97 -14.88
CA LYS A 97 -10.59 3.32 -13.57
C LYS A 97 -9.16 3.14 -13.10
N VAL A 98 -8.98 2.77 -11.84
CA VAL A 98 -7.70 2.28 -11.32
C VAL A 98 -7.68 0.77 -11.44
N SER A 99 -6.60 0.18 -11.97
CA SER A 99 -6.39 -1.27 -11.97
C SER A 99 -5.05 -1.57 -11.31
N ILE A 100 -5.04 -2.50 -10.38
CA ILE A 100 -3.85 -3.01 -9.70
C ILE A 100 -3.79 -4.51 -9.95
N GLU A 101 -2.72 -4.94 -10.58
CA GLU A 101 -2.48 -6.32 -10.96
C GLU A 101 -1.07 -6.75 -10.53
N ALA A 102 -0.92 -7.94 -9.97
CA ALA A 102 0.37 -8.47 -9.55
C ALA A 102 0.37 -10.00 -9.57
N PRO A 103 1.56 -10.64 -9.62
CA PRO A 103 1.66 -12.10 -9.53
C PRO A 103 1.17 -12.68 -8.20
N THR A 104 1.14 -11.86 -7.14
CA THR A 104 0.77 -12.29 -5.78
C THR A 104 -0.14 -11.26 -5.11
N ALA A 105 -0.88 -11.69 -4.08
CA ALA A 105 -1.68 -10.79 -3.23
C ALA A 105 -0.79 -9.73 -2.53
N GLN A 106 0.45 -10.08 -2.17
CA GLN A 106 1.42 -9.14 -1.58
C GLN A 106 1.77 -8.02 -2.56
N GLY A 107 2.00 -8.33 -3.83
CA GLY A 107 2.24 -7.33 -4.86
C GLY A 107 1.02 -6.41 -5.06
N VAL A 108 -0.20 -6.97 -5.10
CA VAL A 108 -1.44 -6.16 -5.15
C VAL A 108 -1.51 -5.23 -3.93
N PHE A 109 -1.21 -5.73 -2.74
CA PHE A 109 -1.16 -4.92 -1.51
C PHE A 109 -0.19 -3.73 -1.64
N TRP A 110 1.03 -3.94 -2.15
CA TRP A 110 1.98 -2.84 -2.37
C TRP A 110 1.50 -1.84 -3.43
N GLY A 111 0.80 -2.30 -4.45
CA GLY A 111 0.13 -1.43 -5.41
C GLY A 111 -0.93 -0.53 -4.77
N THR A 112 -1.68 -1.03 -3.78
CA THR A 112 -2.63 -0.20 -3.02
C THR A 112 -1.94 0.89 -2.20
N ARG A 113 -0.74 0.62 -1.65
CA ARG A 113 0.05 1.63 -0.93
C ARG A 113 0.47 2.78 -1.83
N THR A 114 0.89 2.45 -3.07
CA THR A 114 1.18 3.48 -4.09
C THR A 114 -0.05 4.31 -4.43
N LEU A 115 -1.20 3.67 -4.63
CA LEU A 115 -2.46 4.38 -4.89
C LEU A 115 -2.82 5.35 -3.76
N LEU A 116 -2.72 4.90 -2.50
CA LEU A 116 -3.01 5.74 -1.33
C LEU A 116 -2.09 6.95 -1.25
N GLN A 117 -0.79 6.79 -1.50
CA GLN A 117 0.16 7.91 -1.53
C GLN A 117 -0.18 8.91 -2.65
N MET A 118 -0.56 8.41 -3.83
CA MET A 118 -0.98 9.26 -4.94
C MET A 118 -2.24 10.06 -4.59
N LEU A 119 -3.24 9.42 -3.99
CA LEU A 119 -4.50 10.06 -3.58
C LEU A 119 -4.26 11.12 -2.51
N HIS A 120 -3.47 10.80 -1.50
CA HIS A 120 -3.18 11.71 -0.39
C HIS A 120 -2.43 12.98 -0.85
N ARG A 121 -1.53 12.85 -1.83
CA ARG A 121 -0.72 13.98 -2.31
C ARG A 121 -1.37 14.80 -3.42
N GLN A 122 -2.28 14.24 -4.18
CA GLN A 122 -2.83 14.86 -5.40
C GLN A 122 -4.30 15.28 -5.26
N GLU A 123 -4.80 15.43 -4.04
CA GLU A 123 -6.18 15.84 -3.77
C GLU A 123 -7.20 15.05 -4.59
N ALA A 124 -7.03 13.73 -4.67
CA ALA A 124 -7.89 12.82 -5.42
C ALA A 124 -7.84 12.93 -6.97
N LYS A 125 -6.96 13.75 -7.54
CA LYS A 125 -6.77 13.88 -8.99
C LYS A 125 -5.58 13.05 -9.45
N LEU A 126 -5.81 11.80 -9.78
CA LEU A 126 -4.76 10.89 -10.22
C LEU A 126 -4.29 11.19 -11.64
N ALA A 127 -3.00 11.37 -11.85
CA ALA A 127 -2.41 11.44 -13.18
C ALA A 127 -2.64 10.12 -13.93
N LYS A 128 -3.17 10.18 -15.17
CA LYS A 128 -3.32 8.97 -15.98
C LYS A 128 -1.99 8.46 -16.46
N GLY A 129 -1.83 7.15 -16.44
CA GLY A 129 -0.60 6.46 -16.84
C GLY A 129 -0.55 5.06 -16.29
N THR A 130 0.57 4.41 -16.48
CA THR A 130 0.83 3.06 -16.01
C THR A 130 2.21 3.01 -15.38
N THR A 131 2.30 2.43 -14.21
CA THR A 131 3.57 2.06 -13.58
C THR A 131 3.71 0.57 -13.53
N ARG A 132 4.93 0.13 -13.71
CA ARG A 132 5.41 -1.21 -13.37
C ARG A 132 6.47 -1.02 -12.30
N ASP A 133 6.25 -1.55 -11.10
CA ASP A 133 7.05 -1.25 -9.93
C ASP A 133 7.37 -2.51 -9.11
N TRP A 134 8.57 -2.56 -8.56
CA TRP A 134 9.09 -3.66 -7.76
C TRP A 134 10.15 -3.16 -6.80
N PRO A 135 10.40 -3.83 -5.66
CA PRO A 135 11.37 -3.38 -4.68
C PRO A 135 12.81 -3.51 -5.18
N GLU A 136 13.67 -2.56 -4.82
CA GLU A 136 15.12 -2.66 -4.98
C GLU A 136 15.72 -3.68 -4.02
N PHE A 137 15.24 -3.61 -2.77
CA PHE A 137 15.75 -4.42 -1.68
C PHE A 137 14.66 -5.38 -1.18
N PRO A 138 14.95 -6.68 -1.06
CA PRO A 138 13.97 -7.66 -0.58
C PRO A 138 13.60 -7.44 0.89
N ASN A 139 14.53 -6.95 1.71
CA ASN A 139 14.31 -6.68 3.13
C ASN A 139 14.29 -5.17 3.38
N ARG A 140 13.17 -4.69 3.90
CA ARG A 140 12.94 -3.28 4.24
C ARG A 140 12.39 -3.22 5.65
N GLY A 141 13.32 -3.31 6.60
CA GLY A 141 13.02 -3.47 8.02
C GLY A 141 13.11 -2.18 8.82
N TYR A 142 12.36 -2.14 9.91
CA TYR A 142 12.48 -1.18 10.98
C TYR A 142 12.49 -1.91 12.32
N MET A 143 13.36 -1.51 13.22
CA MET A 143 13.43 -2.07 14.57
C MET A 143 13.02 -1.03 15.60
N LEU A 144 12.17 -1.43 16.54
CA LEU A 144 11.78 -0.63 17.70
C LEU A 144 12.12 -1.38 18.99
N ASP A 145 12.89 -0.70 19.82
CA ASP A 145 13.23 -1.20 21.17
C ASP A 145 12.14 -0.77 22.17
N VAL A 146 11.29 -1.72 22.56
CA VAL A 146 10.24 -1.51 23.56
C VAL A 146 10.69 -1.96 24.97
N ALA A 147 11.88 -2.55 25.08
CA ALA A 147 12.46 -2.97 26.35
C ALA A 147 12.98 -1.79 27.17
N ARG A 148 13.61 -0.82 26.49
CA ARG A 148 14.17 0.37 27.13
C ARG A 148 13.14 1.47 27.37
N LYS A 149 12.07 1.49 26.57
CA LYS A 149 10.98 2.45 26.71
C LYS A 149 9.65 1.79 26.35
N PHE A 150 8.70 1.89 27.23
CA PHE A 150 7.35 1.36 27.00
C PHE A 150 6.64 2.09 25.88
N PHE A 151 5.98 1.32 25.00
CA PHE A 151 5.05 1.79 23.98
C PHE A 151 3.74 1.02 24.10
N THR A 152 2.63 1.72 23.92
CA THR A 152 1.31 1.08 23.94
C THR A 152 1.12 0.19 22.70
N LEU A 153 0.24 -0.80 22.82
CA LEU A 153 -0.11 -1.66 21.69
C LEU A 153 -0.69 -0.83 20.50
N ASP A 154 -1.47 0.19 20.82
CA ASP A 154 -2.04 1.07 19.78
C ASP A 154 -0.96 1.85 19.02
N TYR A 155 0.07 2.35 19.73
CA TYR A 155 1.22 2.95 19.07
C TYR A 155 1.93 1.97 18.13
N LEU A 156 2.12 0.71 18.55
CA LEU A 156 2.75 -0.31 17.70
C LEU A 156 1.91 -0.62 16.47
N LYS A 157 0.58 -0.66 16.60
CA LYS A 157 -0.32 -0.83 15.46
C LYS A 157 -0.22 0.35 14.47
N GLU A 158 -0.17 1.57 14.98
CA GLU A 158 0.03 2.76 14.13
C GLU A 158 1.39 2.73 13.42
N GLN A 159 2.46 2.26 14.09
CA GLN A 159 3.74 2.07 13.42
C GLN A 159 3.65 1.08 12.25
N ILE A 160 2.91 -0.03 12.41
CA ILE A 160 2.70 -1.01 11.32
C ILE A 160 1.99 -0.35 10.14
N LYS A 161 0.97 0.49 10.36
CA LYS A 161 0.29 1.23 9.31
C LYS A 161 1.25 2.16 8.57
N VAL A 162 2.04 2.95 9.30
CA VAL A 162 3.05 3.85 8.71
C VAL A 162 4.09 3.07 7.91
N LEU A 163 4.63 1.99 8.46
CA LEU A 163 5.59 1.13 7.77
C LEU A 163 5.00 0.55 6.48
N SER A 164 3.77 0.05 6.53
CA SER A 164 3.08 -0.48 5.35
C SER A 164 2.85 0.60 4.29
N PHE A 165 2.49 1.82 4.69
CA PHE A 165 2.29 2.95 3.78
C PHE A 165 3.55 3.25 2.96
N TYR A 166 4.74 3.10 3.56
CA TYR A 166 6.04 3.25 2.91
C TYR A 166 6.62 1.93 2.38
N LYS A 167 5.82 0.89 2.29
CA LYS A 167 6.18 -0.43 1.75
C LYS A 167 7.34 -1.12 2.49
N MET A 168 7.48 -0.87 3.79
CA MET A 168 8.36 -1.65 4.66
C MET A 168 7.72 -3.02 4.90
N ASN A 169 8.51 -4.09 4.91
CA ASN A 169 8.01 -5.47 5.00
C ASN A 169 8.47 -6.23 6.25
N GLU A 170 9.29 -5.61 7.07
CA GLU A 170 9.76 -6.18 8.33
C GLU A 170 9.61 -5.17 9.46
N PHE A 171 9.04 -5.62 10.57
CA PHE A 171 8.97 -4.85 11.81
C PHE A 171 9.51 -5.71 12.95
N GLN A 172 10.73 -5.42 13.40
CA GLN A 172 11.36 -6.10 14.51
C GLN A 172 11.04 -5.37 15.82
N ILE A 173 10.45 -6.08 16.75
CA ILE A 173 10.19 -5.57 18.11
C ILE A 173 11.19 -6.21 19.06
N HIS A 174 12.06 -5.40 19.68
CA HIS A 174 12.95 -5.84 20.72
C HIS A 174 12.23 -5.78 22.06
N LEU A 175 11.84 -6.96 22.59
CA LEU A 175 10.90 -7.06 23.70
C LEU A 175 11.56 -6.99 25.08
N ASN A 176 12.78 -7.50 25.23
CA ASN A 176 13.50 -7.48 26.49
C ASN A 176 14.97 -7.21 26.26
N ASP A 177 15.58 -6.58 27.24
CA ASP A 177 17.01 -6.36 27.29
C ASP A 177 17.50 -6.85 28.67
N ASN A 178 18.52 -7.72 28.67
CA ASN A 178 19.22 -8.12 29.89
C ASN A 178 20.15 -7.00 30.37
N GLY A 179 19.83 -5.75 30.03
CA GLY A 179 20.55 -4.59 30.49
C GLY A 179 20.57 -4.51 32.01
N PHE A 180 21.61 -3.93 32.52
CA PHE A 180 21.86 -3.79 33.95
C PHE A 180 20.62 -3.24 34.65
N PRO A 181 20.02 -4.01 35.60
CA PRO A 181 18.77 -3.61 36.28
C PRO A 181 18.83 -2.22 36.92
N GLN A 182 20.05 -1.78 37.30
CA GLN A 182 20.28 -0.48 37.92
C GLN A 182 20.08 0.73 36.94
N PHE A 183 20.06 0.50 35.65
CA PHE A 183 19.86 1.55 34.67
C PHE A 183 18.47 1.60 34.05
N PHE A 184 17.66 0.56 34.24
CA PHE A 184 16.35 0.40 33.64
C PHE A 184 15.31 0.03 34.69
N ASP A 185 14.75 1.02 35.33
CA ASP A 185 13.57 0.84 36.19
C ASP A 185 12.33 0.78 35.30
N ASN A 186 12.12 -0.38 34.68
CA ASN A 186 10.90 -0.67 33.96
C ASN A 186 10.18 -1.84 34.59
N ASP A 187 8.85 -1.85 34.50
CA ASP A 187 8.02 -2.88 35.17
C ASP A 187 8.16 -4.27 34.55
N TRP A 188 8.80 -4.40 33.38
CA TRP A 188 9.10 -5.69 32.75
C TRP A 188 10.13 -6.51 33.52
N ASN A 189 11.00 -5.86 34.27
CA ASN A 189 11.98 -6.54 35.14
C ASN A 189 11.40 -6.93 36.49
N LYS A 190 10.16 -6.54 36.79
CA LYS A 190 9.47 -6.85 38.08
C LYS A 190 8.53 -8.05 37.98
N THR A 191 8.31 -8.57 36.76
CA THR A 191 7.53 -9.78 36.49
C THR A 191 8.43 -10.96 36.15
#